data_c6147f3538ab8fa5e9831a284782e0f9
#
_entry.id   c6147f3538ab8fa5e9831a284782e0f9
#
_cell.length_a   1.000
_cell.length_b   1.000
_cell.length_c   1.000
_cell.angle_alpha   90.00
_cell.angle_beta   90.00
_cell.angle_gamma   90.00
#
_symmetry.space_group_name_H-M   'P 1'
#
loop_
_entity.id
_entity.type
_entity.pdbx_description
1 polymer ?
#
loop_
_entity_poly.entity_id
_entity_poly.type
_entity_poly.pdbx_seq_one_letter_code
_entity_poly.pdbx_strand_id
1 'polypeptide(L)'
;MDRNPDIEIYIKNTDAQAITAWLDSLAGQLDKGEQQPNIQHYVWHYEGEAIPVMLHERVVGKAWTSLWFNSSATPWAVDLDCAKAAATALATQVRCTANGWTEGDEPDTWWKVETDSCEEIQWRT
;
A
#
# COMPACT_ATOMS: atom_id res chain seq x y z
N MET A 1 8.48 14.74 -13.74
CA MET A 1 8.57 13.43 -13.11
C MET A 1 7.17 12.88 -12.91
N ASP A 2 6.93 11.69 -13.43
CA ASP A 2 5.59 11.12 -13.41
C ASP A 2 5.28 10.47 -12.07
N ARG A 3 4.09 10.74 -11.59
CA ARG A 3 3.56 10.09 -10.39
C ARG A 3 2.51 9.08 -10.81
N ASN A 4 2.41 7.98 -10.09
CA ASN A 4 1.33 7.04 -10.33
C ASN A 4 -0.01 7.67 -9.95
N PRO A 5 -1.08 7.40 -10.72
CA PRO A 5 -2.40 7.96 -10.40
C PRO A 5 -2.99 7.39 -9.12
N ASP A 6 -2.50 6.23 -8.70
CA ASP A 6 -2.89 5.59 -7.46
C ASP A 6 -1.71 4.79 -6.93
N ILE A 7 -1.80 4.37 -5.66
CA ILE A 7 -0.75 3.60 -4.98
C ILE A 7 -1.38 2.37 -4.37
N GLU A 8 -0.80 1.20 -4.63
CA GLU A 8 -1.26 -0.05 -4.01
C GLU A 8 -0.08 -0.87 -3.55
N ILE A 9 -0.15 -1.32 -2.29
CA ILE A 9 0.86 -2.21 -1.71
C ILE A 9 0.17 -3.37 -1.00
N TYR A 10 0.91 -4.46 -0.82
CA TYR A 10 0.48 -5.65 -0.09
C TYR A 10 1.37 -5.80 1.13
N ILE A 11 0.77 -5.89 2.31
CA ILE A 11 1.49 -5.89 3.58
C ILE A 11 1.26 -7.22 4.30
N LYS A 12 2.36 -7.84 4.73
CA LYS A 12 2.31 -9.15 5.35
C LYS A 12 2.10 -9.05 6.87
N ASN A 13 1.24 -9.91 7.40
CA ASN A 13 1.04 -10.07 8.85
C ASN A 13 0.76 -8.76 9.58
N THR A 14 -0.19 -7.98 9.06
CA THR A 14 -0.60 -6.73 9.71
C THR A 14 -2.12 -6.67 9.78
N ASP A 15 -2.64 -5.66 10.45
CA ASP A 15 -4.07 -5.46 10.55
C ASP A 15 -4.44 -3.98 10.33
N ALA A 16 -5.74 -3.71 10.28
CA ALA A 16 -6.23 -2.36 10.03
C ALA A 16 -5.77 -1.38 11.11
N GLN A 17 -5.68 -1.82 12.36
CA GLN A 17 -5.27 -0.96 13.46
C GLN A 17 -3.84 -0.46 13.28
N ALA A 18 -2.92 -1.37 12.92
CA ALA A 18 -1.52 -1.00 12.71
C ALA A 18 -1.37 -0.05 11.52
N ILE A 19 -2.11 -0.31 10.44
CA ILE A 19 -2.03 0.51 9.24
C ILE A 19 -2.60 1.91 9.49
N THR A 20 -3.76 2.00 10.13
CA THR A 20 -4.36 3.32 10.41
C THR A 20 -3.52 4.13 11.39
N ALA A 21 -2.89 3.47 12.38
CA ALA A 21 -1.98 4.15 13.29
C ALA A 21 -0.77 4.72 12.54
N TRP A 22 -0.25 3.98 11.56
CA TRP A 22 0.84 4.46 10.74
C TRP A 22 0.45 5.70 9.93
N LEU A 23 -0.72 5.65 9.27
CA LEU A 23 -1.20 6.79 8.48
C LEU A 23 -1.43 8.03 9.36
N ASP A 24 -1.99 7.84 10.55
CA ASP A 24 -2.17 8.94 11.50
C ASP A 24 -0.83 9.56 11.92
N SER A 25 0.22 8.75 12.01
CA SER A 25 1.53 9.24 12.42
C SER A 25 2.20 10.10 11.34
N LEU A 26 1.80 9.94 10.08
CA LEU A 26 2.42 10.68 8.98
C LEU A 26 1.91 12.11 8.88
N ALA A 27 0.62 12.29 8.92
CA ALA A 27 0.00 13.63 8.89
C ALA A 27 -1.50 13.51 8.72
N GLY A 28 -2.20 14.61 9.02
CA GLY A 28 -3.60 14.75 8.68
C GLY A 28 -4.55 13.98 9.56
N GLN A 29 -5.70 13.69 9.00
CA GLN A 29 -6.79 13.04 9.69
C GLN A 29 -7.29 11.88 8.83
N LEU A 30 -7.63 10.77 9.48
CA LEU A 30 -8.15 9.60 8.80
C LEU A 30 -9.61 9.42 9.22
N ASP A 31 -10.53 9.65 8.31
CA ASP A 31 -11.95 9.48 8.56
C ASP A 31 -12.38 8.09 8.15
N LYS A 32 -13.17 7.46 9.01
CA LYS A 32 -13.66 6.12 8.78
C LYS A 32 -14.89 6.16 7.88
N GLY A 33 -14.82 5.43 6.77
CA GLY A 33 -15.93 5.29 5.85
C GLY A 33 -16.66 3.97 6.04
N GLU A 34 -17.11 3.36 4.94
CA GLU A 34 -17.83 2.11 4.98
C GLU A 34 -16.94 0.97 5.49
N GLN A 35 -17.49 0.14 6.37
CA GLN A 35 -16.75 -0.98 6.97
C GLN A 35 -17.47 -2.28 6.70
N GLN A 36 -16.78 -3.25 6.12
CA GLN A 36 -17.25 -4.60 5.87
C GLN A 36 -16.25 -5.58 6.50
N PRO A 37 -16.59 -6.87 6.63
CA PRO A 37 -15.71 -7.81 7.37
C PRO A 37 -14.24 -7.82 6.94
N ASN A 38 -13.97 -7.76 5.64
CA ASN A 38 -12.59 -7.79 5.16
C ASN A 38 -12.21 -6.58 4.32
N ILE A 39 -13.09 -5.60 4.20
CA ILE A 39 -12.85 -4.41 3.39
C ILE A 39 -13.25 -3.17 4.18
N GLN A 40 -12.29 -2.31 4.44
CA GLN A 40 -12.52 -1.07 5.17
C GLN A 40 -12.17 0.12 4.29
N HIS A 41 -13.04 1.11 4.29
CA HIS A 41 -12.83 2.36 3.54
C HIS A 41 -12.54 3.50 4.51
N TYR A 42 -11.60 4.37 4.11
CA TYR A 42 -11.23 5.56 4.86
C TYR A 42 -11.04 6.72 3.90
N VAL A 43 -11.05 7.93 4.44
CA VAL A 43 -10.60 9.12 3.71
C VAL A 43 -9.47 9.72 4.52
N TRP A 44 -8.29 9.82 3.91
CA TRP A 44 -7.09 10.34 4.57
C TRP A 44 -6.86 11.76 4.10
N HIS A 45 -6.88 12.69 5.04
CA HIS A 45 -6.67 14.11 4.75
C HIS A 45 -5.20 14.43 4.88
N TYR A 46 -4.53 14.59 3.75
CA TYR A 46 -3.11 14.83 3.67
C TYR A 46 -2.84 16.08 2.85
N GLU A 47 -2.23 17.10 3.48
CA GLU A 47 -1.87 18.37 2.85
C GLU A 47 -3.02 19.01 2.05
N GLY A 48 -4.20 19.01 2.65
CA GLY A 48 -5.37 19.64 2.04
C GLY A 48 -6.12 18.77 1.05
N GLU A 49 -5.62 17.56 0.80
CA GLU A 49 -6.27 16.63 -0.14
C GLU A 49 -7.02 15.52 0.61
N ALA A 50 -8.18 15.17 0.10
CA ALA A 50 -8.96 14.05 0.63
C ALA A 50 -8.65 12.81 -0.21
N ILE A 51 -7.91 11.87 0.37
CA ILE A 51 -7.41 10.69 -0.33
C ILE A 51 -8.26 9.48 0.04
N PRO A 52 -8.98 8.88 -0.92
CA PRO A 52 -9.72 7.65 -0.64
C PRO A 52 -8.74 6.51 -0.39
N VAL A 53 -8.95 5.77 0.70
CA VAL A 53 -8.10 4.65 1.10
C VAL A 53 -8.97 3.42 1.29
N MET A 54 -8.52 2.28 0.76
CA MET A 54 -9.20 1.01 0.95
C MET A 54 -8.21 -0.02 1.50
N LEU A 55 -8.61 -0.68 2.57
CA LEU A 55 -7.92 -1.84 3.13
C LEU A 55 -8.71 -3.09 2.77
N HIS A 56 -8.04 -4.07 2.19
CA HIS A 56 -8.64 -5.35 1.89
C HIS A 56 -7.82 -6.43 2.61
N GLU A 57 -8.34 -6.89 3.74
CA GLU A 57 -7.67 -7.90 4.54
C GLU A 57 -7.85 -9.28 3.92
N ARG A 58 -6.84 -10.13 4.10
CA ARG A 58 -6.85 -11.51 3.61
C ARG A 58 -7.07 -11.61 2.12
N VAL A 59 -6.51 -10.66 1.37
CA VAL A 59 -6.68 -10.60 -0.08
C VAL A 59 -5.94 -11.74 -0.78
N VAL A 60 -4.81 -12.18 -0.20
CA VAL A 60 -4.05 -13.33 -0.70
C VAL A 60 -3.74 -14.20 0.51
N GLY A 61 -4.51 -15.26 0.72
CA GLY A 61 -4.39 -16.09 1.90
C GLY A 61 -4.65 -15.28 3.17
N LYS A 62 -4.19 -15.76 4.32
CA LYS A 62 -4.44 -15.12 5.60
C LYS A 62 -3.42 -14.05 5.97
N ALA A 63 -2.27 -14.05 5.30
CA ALA A 63 -1.14 -13.22 5.71
C ALA A 63 -1.11 -11.83 5.07
N TRP A 64 -1.81 -11.63 3.96
CA TRP A 64 -1.65 -10.43 3.14
C TRP A 64 -2.85 -9.49 3.20
N THR A 65 -2.58 -8.20 3.39
CA THR A 65 -3.57 -7.13 3.36
C THR A 65 -3.17 -6.15 2.27
N SER A 66 -4.08 -5.82 1.35
CA SER A 66 -3.79 -4.76 0.37
C SER A 66 -4.19 -3.41 0.95
N LEU A 67 -3.40 -2.41 0.62
CA LEU A 67 -3.64 -1.02 1.00
C LEU A 67 -3.59 -0.20 -0.29
N TRP A 68 -4.71 0.43 -0.63
CA TRP A 68 -4.86 1.17 -1.87
C TRP A 68 -5.23 2.62 -1.60
N PHE A 69 -4.46 3.53 -2.17
CA PHE A 69 -4.73 4.97 -2.12
C PHE A 69 -5.17 5.39 -3.52
N ASN A 70 -6.44 5.73 -3.67
CA ASN A 70 -7.00 6.10 -4.96
C ASN A 70 -6.79 7.59 -5.22
N SER A 71 -5.52 7.99 -5.31
CA SER A 71 -5.14 9.39 -5.53
C SER A 71 -3.66 9.48 -5.85
N SER A 72 -3.27 10.48 -6.62
CA SER A 72 -1.87 10.81 -6.85
C SER A 72 -1.33 11.81 -5.83
N ALA A 73 -2.16 12.26 -4.89
CA ALA A 73 -1.78 13.29 -3.91
C ALA A 73 -1.06 12.75 -2.68
N THR A 74 -0.75 11.44 -2.65
CA THR A 74 -0.01 10.82 -1.55
C THR A 74 1.41 11.36 -1.46
N PRO A 75 2.11 11.16 -0.32
CA PRO A 75 3.52 11.55 -0.23
C PRO A 75 4.45 10.71 -1.11
N TRP A 76 3.93 9.66 -1.73
CA TRP A 76 4.74 8.74 -2.55
C TRP A 76 4.41 8.91 -4.03
N ALA A 77 5.46 8.98 -4.86
CA ALA A 77 5.27 9.11 -6.30
C ALA A 77 4.93 7.78 -6.95
N VAL A 78 5.48 6.68 -6.42
CA VAL A 78 5.29 5.34 -6.97
C VAL A 78 5.06 4.33 -5.85
N ASP A 79 4.54 3.16 -6.22
CA ASP A 79 4.22 2.11 -5.25
C ASP A 79 5.43 1.69 -4.42
N LEU A 80 6.60 1.62 -5.04
CA LEU A 80 7.82 1.19 -4.34
C LEU A 80 8.19 2.14 -3.20
N ASP A 81 8.00 3.44 -3.38
CA ASP A 81 8.29 4.41 -2.32
C ASP A 81 7.39 4.18 -1.11
N CYS A 82 6.11 3.91 -1.37
CA CYS A 82 5.15 3.59 -0.31
C CYS A 82 5.52 2.27 0.37
N ALA A 83 5.89 1.26 -0.41
CA ALA A 83 6.26 -0.04 0.12
C ALA A 83 7.46 0.05 1.06
N LYS A 84 8.47 0.84 0.70
CA LYS A 84 9.64 1.05 1.56
C LYS A 84 9.28 1.74 2.87
N ALA A 85 8.42 2.76 2.80
CA ALA A 85 7.97 3.46 3.99
C ALA A 85 7.18 2.53 4.91
N ALA A 86 6.28 1.74 4.35
CA ALA A 86 5.45 0.81 5.11
C ALA A 86 6.28 -0.31 5.75
N ALA A 87 7.24 -0.87 5.00
CA ALA A 87 8.09 -1.95 5.51
C ALA A 87 8.88 -1.49 6.74
N THR A 88 9.38 -0.27 6.71
CA THR A 88 10.11 0.30 7.84
C THR A 88 9.18 0.60 9.02
N ALA A 89 8.06 1.26 8.75
CA ALA A 89 7.14 1.69 9.81
C ALA A 89 6.46 0.52 10.51
N LEU A 90 6.10 -0.52 9.75
CA LEU A 90 5.37 -1.67 10.28
C LEU A 90 6.27 -2.86 10.59
N ALA A 91 7.56 -2.75 10.28
CA ALA A 91 8.57 -3.77 10.53
C ALA A 91 8.17 -5.14 9.98
N THR A 92 7.68 -5.16 8.73
CA THR A 92 7.23 -6.39 8.09
C THR A 92 7.55 -6.35 6.59
N GLN A 93 7.31 -7.47 5.93
CA GLN A 93 7.49 -7.56 4.49
C GLN A 93 6.33 -6.90 3.75
N VAL A 94 6.66 -6.10 2.74
CA VAL A 94 5.68 -5.44 1.88
C VAL A 94 6.00 -5.78 0.44
N ARG A 95 4.98 -5.95 -0.38
CA ARG A 95 5.15 -6.21 -1.81
C ARG A 95 4.35 -5.22 -2.64
N CYS A 96 4.88 -4.91 -3.81
CA CYS A 96 4.17 -4.13 -4.81
C CYS A 96 4.62 -4.56 -6.19
N THR A 97 3.85 -4.23 -7.22
CA THR A 97 4.22 -4.59 -8.59
C THR A 97 5.53 -3.89 -8.97
N ALA A 98 6.42 -4.65 -9.59
CA ALA A 98 7.75 -4.12 -9.96
C ALA A 98 7.68 -3.27 -11.21
N ASN A 99 6.83 -3.66 -12.16
CA ASN A 99 6.74 -2.99 -13.45
C ASN A 99 5.37 -2.36 -13.61
N GLY A 100 5.32 -1.24 -14.33
CA GLY A 100 4.06 -0.64 -14.71
C GLY A 100 3.40 -1.45 -15.84
N TRP A 101 2.44 -0.85 -16.48
CA TRP A 101 1.72 -1.51 -17.58
C TRP A 101 2.47 -1.30 -18.90
N THR A 102 3.74 -1.70 -18.95
CA THR A 102 4.56 -1.61 -20.13
C THR A 102 4.49 -2.92 -20.91
N GLU A 103 4.26 -2.82 -22.21
CA GLU A 103 4.18 -3.99 -23.05
C GLU A 103 5.48 -4.79 -23.00
N GLY A 104 5.37 -6.10 -22.79
CA GLY A 104 6.52 -6.98 -22.69
C GLY A 104 7.01 -7.25 -21.28
N ASP A 105 6.48 -6.54 -20.29
CA ASP A 105 6.86 -6.78 -18.90
C ASP A 105 6.21 -8.05 -18.37
N GLU A 106 6.91 -8.71 -17.46
CA GLU A 106 6.40 -9.90 -16.80
C GLU A 106 5.30 -9.52 -15.81
N PRO A 107 4.07 -10.03 -15.95
CA PRO A 107 2.97 -9.62 -15.06
C PRO A 107 3.14 -10.10 -13.61
N ASP A 108 3.98 -11.12 -13.39
CA ASP A 108 4.18 -11.70 -12.06
C ASP A 108 5.40 -11.13 -11.33
N THR A 109 6.05 -10.11 -11.90
CA THR A 109 7.23 -9.52 -11.29
C THR A 109 6.83 -8.51 -10.22
N TRP A 110 7.36 -8.68 -9.03
CA TRP A 110 7.03 -7.88 -7.85
C TRP A 110 8.28 -7.46 -7.11
N TRP A 111 8.19 -6.35 -6.38
CA TRP A 111 9.21 -5.98 -5.40
C TRP A 111 8.85 -6.60 -4.06
N LYS A 112 9.81 -7.28 -3.47
CA LYS A 112 9.74 -7.76 -2.09
C LYS A 112 10.56 -6.81 -1.24
N VAL A 113 9.90 -6.08 -0.35
CA VAL A 113 10.53 -5.01 0.43
C VAL A 113 10.49 -5.37 1.91
N GLU A 114 11.64 -5.29 2.54
CA GLU A 114 11.78 -5.45 3.99
C GLU A 114 12.57 -4.26 4.51
N THR A 115 12.70 -4.13 5.83
CA THR A 115 13.34 -2.96 6.43
C THR A 115 14.73 -2.69 5.84
N ASP A 116 15.51 -3.74 5.60
CA ASP A 116 16.89 -3.62 5.15
C ASP A 116 17.14 -4.12 3.72
N SER A 117 16.09 -4.51 3.01
CA SER A 117 16.29 -5.09 1.69
C SER A 117 15.14 -4.81 0.74
N CYS A 118 15.44 -4.86 -0.53
CA CYS A 118 14.47 -4.69 -1.60
C CYS A 118 14.95 -5.53 -2.77
N GLU A 119 14.15 -6.52 -3.18
CA GLU A 119 14.54 -7.38 -4.29
C GLU A 119 13.36 -7.70 -5.19
N GLU A 120 13.66 -7.99 -6.43
CA GLU A 120 12.65 -8.36 -7.43
C GLU A 120 12.39 -9.86 -7.34
N ILE A 121 11.12 -10.23 -7.28
CA ILE A 121 10.71 -11.64 -7.18
C ILE A 121 9.59 -11.94 -8.15
N GLN A 122 9.31 -13.22 -8.33
CA GLN A 122 8.11 -13.68 -9.03
C GLN A 122 7.07 -14.06 -7.99
N TRP A 123 5.88 -13.50 -8.10
CA TRP A 123 4.79 -13.80 -7.17
C TRP A 123 3.51 -14.05 -7.95
N ARG A 124 3.10 -15.30 -7.96
CA ARG A 124 1.88 -15.73 -8.62
C ARG A 124 0.78 -15.93 -7.59
N THR A 125 -0.30 -15.21 -7.78
CA THR A 125 -1.43 -15.24 -6.85
C THR A 125 -2.65 -15.91 -7.48
#